data_94a70a2b4fa9fcbc46eec10198bbe65b
#
_entry.id   94a70a2b4fa9fcbc46eec10198bbe65b
#
_cell.length_a   1.000
_cell.length_b   1.000
_cell.length_c   1.000
_cell.angle_alpha   90.00
_cell.angle_beta   90.00
_cell.angle_gamma   90.00
#
_symmetry.space_group_name_H-M   'P 1'
#
loop_
_entity.id
_entity.type
_entity.pdbx_description
1 polymer ?
#
loop_
_entity_poly.entity_id
_entity_poly.type
_entity_poly.pdbx_seq_one_letter_code
_entity_poly.pdbx_strand_id
1 'polypeptide(L)'
;MPYNSATDLLQREGYGVVHNQFINKMAMYCETRHSILAAIQANRHAPALWVKQKTYTYQEMTDMALSLSDCWHLQGVQRVAILSVRDLAAYSAIWASYLGGMTYIPLNARATTEQIQETLIATQCDSIMVDAQQLSRLSSLLETCIDRLHIYALPDVDMEPLRQQYPQHTFHTVQITEQDVELLIAKYHLDNEHEYAYIMQTSGSTGKPKRIAVSYSNLHSYISQIDKLFPLNAQDRVGQYSDLTFDLSVHDIFYSLISGACLYVVPELAKLSPAEFIRHHQLTVWLSVPTVIELALQRQTLTPHSLPSLRLSFFCGQALLHDLAEQWQQATQQSVINLYGPTECTIAITYHRFVAHSGMASVPIGRAFEEECLAIINEQGELMRFESAPEGYRGELLLSGKQLVKGYLNDPLNTQSAFFQHEGRIWYRSGDIVTKSNGVLIHLGRRDHQVKIAGQRVELEEIETVVRRVTQAHSVAIVPWPLSESGYASGTVAFVDTHTQWQPDLWLNQCKQNLNPAFVPKRWYAIEQLPRNANGKTDIKALQQQLASQTYETSH
;
A
#
# COMPACT_ATOMS: atom_id res chain seq x y z
N MET A 1 -1.03 -17.30 -43.03
CA MET A 1 -1.12 -18.53 -42.23
C MET A 1 -1.17 -18.09 -40.79
N PRO A 2 -2.12 -18.50 -39.97
CA PRO A 2 -2.27 -18.01 -38.60
C PRO A 2 -1.18 -18.64 -37.70
N TYR A 3 -0.58 -17.83 -36.84
CA TYR A 3 0.35 -18.26 -35.81
C TYR A 3 -0.40 -19.15 -34.80
N ASN A 4 0.03 -20.39 -34.70
CA ASN A 4 -0.37 -21.31 -33.66
C ASN A 4 0.25 -20.84 -32.33
N SER A 5 -0.53 -20.97 -31.25
CA SER A 5 -0.22 -20.50 -29.90
C SER A 5 1.17 -20.90 -29.41
N ALA A 6 1.76 -20.04 -28.57
CA ALA A 6 3.06 -20.28 -27.90
C ALA A 6 3.14 -21.64 -27.17
N THR A 7 2.01 -22.28 -26.91
CA THR A 7 1.87 -23.60 -26.29
C THR A 7 2.40 -24.75 -27.15
N ASP A 8 2.35 -24.65 -28.49
CA ASP A 8 2.77 -25.74 -29.39
C ASP A 8 4.30 -25.83 -29.57
N LEU A 9 5.04 -24.76 -29.32
CA LEU A 9 6.49 -24.73 -29.42
C LEU A 9 7.19 -25.36 -28.20
N LEU A 10 6.55 -25.37 -27.04
CA LEU A 10 7.14 -25.78 -25.76
C LEU A 10 6.89 -27.26 -25.38
N GLN A 11 6.03 -27.97 -26.10
CA GLN A 11 5.74 -29.39 -25.83
C GLN A 11 6.79 -30.37 -26.39
N ARG A 12 7.82 -29.90 -27.09
CA ARG A 12 8.78 -30.78 -27.79
C ARG A 12 10.04 -31.18 -26.99
N GLU A 13 10.27 -30.61 -25.81
CA GLU A 13 11.42 -31.00 -25.00
C GLU A 13 10.98 -31.44 -23.59
N GLY A 14 11.16 -32.72 -23.28
CA GLY A 14 10.67 -33.41 -22.10
C GLY A 14 11.37 -33.02 -20.78
N TYR A 15 10.94 -31.95 -20.14
CA TYR A 15 11.28 -31.63 -18.76
C TYR A 15 10.03 -31.61 -17.87
N GLY A 16 10.07 -32.43 -16.80
CA GLY A 16 8.91 -32.71 -15.96
C GLY A 16 8.43 -31.57 -15.07
N VAL A 17 7.47 -31.87 -14.21
CA VAL A 17 6.61 -31.10 -13.28
C VAL A 17 7.01 -29.65 -12.92
N VAL A 18 8.29 -29.34 -12.79
CA VAL A 18 8.82 -27.99 -12.55
C VAL A 18 8.58 -27.06 -13.74
N HIS A 19 8.63 -27.62 -14.96
CA HIS A 19 8.43 -26.90 -16.21
C HIS A 19 6.96 -26.47 -16.40
N ASN A 20 5.99 -27.28 -15.97
CA ASN A 20 4.56 -26.94 -16.08
C ASN A 20 4.15 -25.78 -15.16
N GLN A 21 4.76 -25.65 -13.97
CA GLN A 21 4.52 -24.49 -13.11
C GLN A 21 5.11 -23.20 -13.71
N PHE A 22 6.26 -23.30 -14.37
CA PHE A 22 6.92 -22.18 -15.04
C PHE A 22 6.11 -21.72 -16.26
N ILE A 23 5.64 -22.64 -17.10
CA ILE A 23 4.81 -22.36 -18.29
C ILE A 23 3.47 -21.72 -17.90
N ASN A 24 2.80 -22.21 -16.86
CA ASN A 24 1.54 -21.64 -16.39
C ASN A 24 1.74 -20.24 -15.77
N LYS A 25 2.88 -19.98 -15.16
CA LYS A 25 3.24 -18.68 -14.63
C LYS A 25 3.52 -17.65 -15.74
N MET A 26 4.28 -18.05 -16.77
CA MET A 26 4.53 -17.23 -17.96
C MET A 26 3.22 -16.93 -18.74
N ALA A 27 2.36 -17.91 -18.90
CA ALA A 27 1.09 -17.73 -19.59
C ALA A 27 0.21 -16.69 -18.88
N MET A 28 0.07 -16.77 -17.56
CA MET A 28 -0.77 -15.84 -16.79
C MET A 28 -0.19 -14.41 -16.78
N TYR A 29 1.14 -14.26 -16.71
CA TYR A 29 1.83 -12.97 -16.84
C TYR A 29 1.56 -12.32 -18.19
N CYS A 30 1.73 -13.08 -19.26
CA CYS A 30 1.40 -12.64 -20.61
C CYS A 30 -0.09 -12.26 -20.75
N GLU A 31 -1.01 -13.04 -20.16
CA GLU A 31 -2.44 -12.78 -20.23
C GLU A 31 -2.86 -11.47 -19.55
N THR A 32 -2.46 -11.24 -18.29
CA THR A 32 -2.82 -10.01 -17.57
C THR A 32 -2.24 -8.77 -18.24
N ARG A 33 -1.01 -8.85 -18.71
CA ARG A 33 -0.38 -7.75 -19.43
C ARG A 33 -1.06 -7.49 -20.76
N HIS A 34 -1.37 -8.53 -21.54
CA HIS A 34 -2.12 -8.40 -22.79
C HIS A 34 -3.51 -7.79 -22.55
N SER A 35 -4.17 -8.17 -21.46
CA SER A 35 -5.47 -7.58 -21.09
C SER A 35 -5.35 -6.08 -20.80
N ILE A 36 -4.33 -5.65 -20.07
CA ILE A 36 -4.07 -4.22 -19.81
C ILE A 36 -3.79 -3.46 -21.11
N LEU A 37 -2.93 -3.99 -21.98
CA LEU A 37 -2.61 -3.35 -23.25
C LEU A 37 -3.81 -3.30 -24.19
N ALA A 38 -4.61 -4.36 -24.25
CA ALA A 38 -5.86 -4.39 -24.99
C ALA A 38 -6.88 -3.38 -24.45
N ALA A 39 -6.98 -3.22 -23.11
CA ALA A 39 -7.84 -2.22 -22.49
C ALA A 39 -7.40 -0.80 -22.84
N ILE A 40 -6.09 -0.51 -22.79
CA ILE A 40 -5.52 0.79 -23.21
C ILE A 40 -5.89 1.09 -24.67
N GLN A 41 -5.65 0.14 -25.58
CA GLN A 41 -5.90 0.33 -27.00
C GLN A 41 -7.39 0.47 -27.32
N ALA A 42 -8.25 -0.34 -26.71
CA ALA A 42 -9.70 -0.28 -26.91
C ALA A 42 -10.30 1.04 -26.39
N ASN A 43 -9.70 1.65 -25.38
CA ASN A 43 -10.23 2.83 -24.68
C ASN A 43 -9.39 4.10 -24.91
N ARG A 44 -8.53 4.15 -25.94
CA ARG A 44 -7.53 5.22 -26.14
C ARG A 44 -8.10 6.65 -26.04
N HIS A 45 -9.32 6.89 -26.46
CA HIS A 45 -9.99 8.19 -26.41
C HIS A 45 -10.90 8.37 -25.18
N ALA A 46 -11.05 7.33 -24.35
CA ALA A 46 -11.82 7.41 -23.12
C ALA A 46 -11.01 8.04 -21.98
N PRO A 47 -11.69 8.61 -20.95
CA PRO A 47 -11.03 9.08 -19.74
C PRO A 47 -10.27 7.95 -19.04
N ALA A 48 -9.00 8.20 -18.70
CA ALA A 48 -8.15 7.28 -17.95
C ALA A 48 -7.85 7.78 -16.53
N LEU A 49 -7.57 9.08 -16.40
CA LEU A 49 -7.17 9.69 -15.14
C LEU A 49 -7.85 11.04 -14.95
N TRP A 50 -8.49 11.22 -13.78
CA TRP A 50 -8.91 12.53 -13.31
C TRP A 50 -8.03 12.94 -12.12
N VAL A 51 -7.27 14.03 -12.30
CA VAL A 51 -6.36 14.56 -11.28
C VAL A 51 -6.32 16.09 -11.33
N LYS A 52 -6.33 16.76 -10.18
CA LYS A 52 -6.32 18.24 -10.08
C LYS A 52 -7.35 18.92 -11.02
N GLN A 53 -8.59 18.42 -11.02
CA GLN A 53 -9.71 18.92 -11.82
C GLN A 53 -9.52 18.82 -13.34
N LYS A 54 -8.54 18.05 -13.80
CA LYS A 54 -8.32 17.79 -15.23
C LYS A 54 -8.45 16.30 -15.51
N THR A 55 -9.06 15.99 -16.64
CA THR A 55 -9.19 14.62 -17.13
C THR A 55 -8.18 14.40 -18.25
N TYR A 56 -7.50 13.25 -18.20
CA TYR A 56 -6.58 12.78 -19.23
C TYR A 56 -7.14 11.49 -19.82
N THR A 57 -7.05 11.37 -21.13
CA THR A 57 -7.44 10.16 -21.85
C THR A 57 -6.39 9.07 -21.72
N TYR A 58 -6.77 7.83 -22.07
CA TYR A 58 -5.82 6.71 -22.16
C TYR A 58 -4.67 7.03 -23.13
N GLN A 59 -4.94 7.70 -24.28
CA GLN A 59 -3.91 8.10 -25.24
C GLN A 59 -2.92 9.08 -24.60
N GLU A 60 -3.42 10.18 -24.00
CA GLU A 60 -2.55 11.18 -23.35
C GLU A 60 -1.69 10.55 -22.23
N MET A 61 -2.26 9.67 -21.42
CA MET A 61 -1.50 8.96 -20.37
C MET A 61 -0.47 8.01 -20.97
N THR A 62 -0.80 7.35 -22.06
CA THR A 62 0.12 6.45 -22.78
C THR A 62 1.26 7.22 -23.40
N ASP A 63 0.99 8.35 -24.08
CA ASP A 63 2.01 9.19 -24.68
C ASP A 63 3.02 9.69 -23.66
N MET A 64 2.54 10.15 -22.50
CA MET A 64 3.41 10.55 -21.38
C MET A 64 4.23 9.37 -20.84
N ALA A 65 3.56 8.25 -20.56
CA ALA A 65 4.21 7.08 -19.99
C ALA A 65 5.30 6.51 -20.91
N LEU A 66 5.03 6.44 -22.20
CA LEU A 66 5.98 5.87 -23.15
C LEU A 66 7.12 6.82 -23.49
N SER A 67 6.85 8.13 -23.56
CA SER A 67 7.93 9.13 -23.70
C SER A 67 8.88 9.11 -22.50
N LEU A 68 8.35 8.95 -21.28
CA LEU A 68 9.15 8.73 -20.07
C LEU A 68 9.94 7.42 -20.14
N SER A 69 9.28 6.31 -20.47
CA SER A 69 9.90 4.99 -20.57
C SER A 69 11.05 4.97 -21.60
N ASP A 70 10.85 5.56 -22.78
CA ASP A 70 11.89 5.69 -23.80
C ASP A 70 13.11 6.49 -23.29
N CYS A 71 12.85 7.61 -22.62
CA CYS A 71 13.91 8.41 -22.01
C CYS A 71 14.70 7.61 -20.97
N TRP A 72 14.02 6.84 -20.13
CA TRP A 72 14.63 6.01 -19.10
C TRP A 72 15.45 4.86 -19.70
N HIS A 73 14.93 4.18 -20.71
CA HIS A 73 15.69 3.11 -21.41
C HIS A 73 16.96 3.64 -22.07
N LEU A 74 16.91 4.81 -22.68
CA LEU A 74 18.11 5.45 -23.28
C LEU A 74 19.20 5.77 -22.24
N GLN A 75 18.82 5.99 -20.99
CA GLN A 75 19.72 6.24 -19.88
C GLN A 75 20.05 4.97 -19.06
N GLY A 76 19.51 3.81 -19.41
CA GLY A 76 19.73 2.56 -18.70
C GLY A 76 19.04 2.46 -17.33
N VAL A 77 18.00 3.26 -17.11
CA VAL A 77 17.26 3.30 -15.85
C VAL A 77 16.49 1.99 -15.65
N GLN A 78 16.64 1.38 -14.49
CA GLN A 78 15.90 0.18 -14.09
C GLN A 78 14.92 0.45 -12.95
N ARG A 79 15.21 1.46 -12.13
CA ARG A 79 14.41 1.83 -10.95
C ARG A 79 14.21 3.33 -10.93
N VAL A 80 12.97 3.75 -10.63
CA VAL A 80 12.59 5.17 -10.56
C VAL A 80 11.94 5.46 -9.23
N ALA A 81 12.52 6.36 -8.48
CA ALA A 81 11.91 6.91 -7.28
C ALA A 81 10.92 8.01 -7.67
N ILE A 82 9.74 8.04 -7.06
CA ILE A 82 8.69 9.01 -7.38
C ILE A 82 8.54 9.97 -6.20
N LEU A 83 9.07 11.18 -6.36
CA LEU A 83 8.94 12.27 -5.39
C LEU A 83 7.80 13.20 -5.87
N SER A 84 6.58 12.81 -5.59
CA SER A 84 5.38 13.52 -6.05
C SER A 84 4.19 13.28 -5.11
N VAL A 85 3.31 14.26 -5.00
CA VAL A 85 2.12 14.19 -4.15
C VAL A 85 0.87 13.89 -5.00
N ARG A 86 0.73 12.63 -5.44
CA ARG A 86 -0.44 12.15 -6.20
C ARG A 86 -0.85 13.10 -7.33
N ASP A 87 0.14 13.52 -8.11
CA ASP A 87 0.00 14.39 -9.27
C ASP A 87 0.15 13.61 -10.58
N LEU A 88 -0.13 14.27 -11.70
CA LEU A 88 0.06 13.74 -13.06
C LEU A 88 1.43 13.07 -13.23
N ALA A 89 2.50 13.72 -12.75
CA ALA A 89 3.86 13.18 -12.80
C ALA A 89 3.99 11.80 -12.15
N ALA A 90 3.35 11.59 -10.98
CA ALA A 90 3.39 10.30 -10.29
C ALA A 90 2.70 9.19 -11.08
N TYR A 91 1.48 9.43 -11.57
CA TYR A 91 0.73 8.43 -12.33
C TYR A 91 1.37 8.13 -13.68
N SER A 92 1.90 9.15 -14.37
CA SER A 92 2.67 8.96 -15.60
C SER A 92 3.92 8.12 -15.35
N ALA A 93 4.63 8.34 -14.25
CA ALA A 93 5.80 7.55 -13.87
C ALA A 93 5.45 6.10 -13.52
N ILE A 94 4.34 5.86 -12.81
CA ILE A 94 3.86 4.50 -12.51
C ILE A 94 3.51 3.75 -13.80
N TRP A 95 2.77 4.39 -14.71
CA TRP A 95 2.46 3.81 -16.02
C TRP A 95 3.70 3.57 -16.86
N ALA A 96 4.64 4.54 -16.89
CA ALA A 96 5.91 4.43 -17.59
C ALA A 96 6.75 3.24 -17.08
N SER A 97 6.83 3.09 -15.74
CA SER A 97 7.52 1.95 -15.13
C SER A 97 6.88 0.64 -15.53
N TYR A 98 5.54 0.56 -15.46
CA TYR A 98 4.82 -0.65 -15.81
C TYR A 98 4.96 -1.01 -17.30
N LEU A 99 4.75 -0.07 -18.20
CA LEU A 99 4.83 -0.29 -19.63
C LEU A 99 6.26 -0.56 -20.09
N GLY A 100 7.25 0.06 -19.47
CA GLY A 100 8.67 -0.10 -19.76
C GLY A 100 9.37 -1.24 -19.01
N GLY A 101 8.70 -1.95 -18.09
CA GLY A 101 9.30 -3.05 -17.33
C GLY A 101 10.28 -2.60 -16.24
N MET A 102 10.12 -1.41 -15.70
CA MET A 102 10.96 -0.84 -14.64
C MET A 102 10.29 -0.95 -13.28
N THR A 103 11.07 -0.77 -12.22
CA THR A 103 10.57 -0.76 -10.84
C THR A 103 10.30 0.67 -10.39
N TYR A 104 9.08 1.01 -9.95
CA TYR A 104 8.85 2.28 -9.29
C TYR A 104 8.95 2.17 -7.77
N ILE A 105 9.38 3.27 -7.14
CA ILE A 105 9.59 3.39 -5.69
C ILE A 105 8.90 4.68 -5.24
N PRO A 106 7.69 4.62 -4.68
CA PRO A 106 7.03 5.81 -4.19
C PRO A 106 7.75 6.33 -2.93
N LEU A 107 8.18 7.58 -2.98
CA LEU A 107 8.80 8.26 -1.86
C LEU A 107 7.74 8.98 -1.02
N ASN A 108 7.85 8.86 0.29
CA ASN A 108 7.04 9.68 1.16
C ASN A 108 7.49 11.16 1.04
N ALA A 109 6.66 11.99 0.43
CA ALA A 109 6.94 13.41 0.25
C ALA A 109 7.10 14.19 1.58
N ARG A 110 6.84 13.57 2.72
CA ARG A 110 7.03 14.12 4.08
C ARG A 110 8.20 13.49 4.84
N ALA A 111 8.90 12.51 4.23
CA ALA A 111 10.08 11.88 4.83
C ALA A 111 11.23 12.89 4.94
N THR A 112 12.17 12.72 5.86
CA THR A 112 13.36 13.56 5.92
C THR A 112 14.29 13.31 4.73
N THR A 113 15.19 14.24 4.44
CA THR A 113 16.20 14.09 3.39
C THR A 113 17.02 12.82 3.58
N GLU A 114 17.41 12.53 4.83
CA GLU A 114 18.18 11.34 5.20
C GLU A 114 17.40 10.05 4.92
N GLN A 115 16.09 10.02 5.22
CA GLN A 115 15.21 8.87 4.94
C GLN A 115 15.05 8.63 3.43
N ILE A 116 14.95 9.71 2.65
CA ILE A 116 14.91 9.62 1.19
C ILE A 116 16.25 9.07 0.67
N GLN A 117 17.37 9.60 1.11
CA GLN A 117 18.71 9.11 0.73
C GLN A 117 18.90 7.63 1.10
N GLU A 118 18.55 7.25 2.32
CA GLU A 118 18.60 5.86 2.75
C GLU A 118 17.75 4.95 1.85
N THR A 119 16.59 5.44 1.40
CA THR A 119 15.74 4.71 0.47
C THR A 119 16.41 4.52 -0.88
N LEU A 120 16.96 5.58 -1.47
CA LEU A 120 17.66 5.53 -2.75
C LEU A 120 18.85 4.57 -2.71
N ILE A 121 19.69 4.68 -1.68
CA ILE A 121 20.85 3.79 -1.48
C ILE A 121 20.41 2.33 -1.35
N ALA A 122 19.47 2.07 -0.44
CA ALA A 122 19.04 0.69 -0.14
C ALA A 122 18.28 0.02 -1.28
N THR A 123 17.64 0.81 -2.14
CA THR A 123 16.97 0.32 -3.36
C THR A 123 17.86 0.39 -4.59
N GLN A 124 19.11 0.88 -4.46
CA GLN A 124 20.04 1.11 -5.58
C GLN A 124 19.36 1.92 -6.70
N CYS A 125 18.66 2.99 -6.33
CA CYS A 125 17.93 3.85 -7.23
C CYS A 125 18.65 5.20 -7.36
N ASP A 126 19.02 5.55 -8.57
CA ASP A 126 19.73 6.78 -8.92
C ASP A 126 18.86 7.76 -9.73
N SER A 127 17.60 7.41 -9.95
CA SER A 127 16.68 8.11 -10.84
C SER A 127 15.44 8.57 -10.09
N ILE A 128 15.09 9.86 -10.21
CA ILE A 128 13.97 10.48 -9.49
C ILE A 128 13.04 11.18 -10.49
N MET A 129 11.75 10.81 -10.47
CA MET A 129 10.68 11.59 -11.09
C MET A 129 10.14 12.58 -10.08
N VAL A 130 10.03 13.86 -10.46
CA VAL A 130 9.58 14.94 -9.57
C VAL A 130 8.47 15.79 -10.21
N ASP A 131 7.57 16.32 -9.37
CA ASP A 131 6.61 17.36 -9.75
C ASP A 131 7.05 18.76 -9.28
N ALA A 132 6.39 19.80 -9.77
CA ALA A 132 6.71 21.19 -9.45
C ALA A 132 6.60 21.51 -7.95
N GLN A 133 5.73 20.82 -7.20
CA GLN A 133 5.52 21.07 -5.77
C GLN A 133 6.66 20.53 -4.90
N GLN A 134 7.45 19.59 -5.42
CA GLN A 134 8.53 18.94 -4.69
C GLN A 134 9.94 19.50 -5.02
N LEU A 135 10.04 20.55 -5.86
CA LEU A 135 11.34 21.11 -6.25
C LEU A 135 12.17 21.64 -5.06
N SER A 136 11.54 22.29 -4.08
CA SER A 136 12.25 22.75 -2.87
C SER A 136 12.80 21.59 -2.07
N ARG A 137 12.05 20.50 -1.97
CA ARG A 137 12.48 19.28 -1.28
C ARG A 137 13.58 18.56 -2.05
N LEU A 138 13.46 18.50 -3.37
CA LEU A 138 14.52 17.99 -4.23
C LEU A 138 15.80 18.81 -4.03
N SER A 139 15.72 20.15 -3.99
CA SER A 139 16.88 21.01 -3.69
C SER A 139 17.58 20.60 -2.41
N SER A 140 16.84 20.44 -1.31
CA SER A 140 17.42 20.01 -0.01
C SER A 140 18.05 18.61 -0.09
N LEU A 141 17.49 17.71 -0.89
CA LEU A 141 18.07 16.40 -1.14
C LEU A 141 19.40 16.51 -1.90
N LEU A 142 19.45 17.33 -2.96
CA LEU A 142 20.63 17.49 -3.81
C LEU A 142 21.79 18.17 -3.09
N GLU A 143 21.53 19.02 -2.09
CA GLU A 143 22.56 19.65 -1.24
C GLU A 143 23.42 18.64 -0.48
N THR A 144 22.83 17.53 -0.08
CA THR A 144 23.46 16.53 0.79
C THR A 144 23.78 15.23 0.06
N CYS A 145 23.28 15.04 -1.17
CA CYS A 145 23.49 13.83 -1.94
C CYS A 145 24.86 13.84 -2.61
N ILE A 146 25.70 12.83 -2.29
CA ILE A 146 27.05 12.69 -2.84
C ILE A 146 27.00 11.99 -4.22
N ASP A 147 26.10 11.02 -4.37
CA ASP A 147 25.97 10.26 -5.60
C ASP A 147 25.28 11.06 -6.70
N ARG A 148 25.66 10.81 -7.94
CA ARG A 148 25.02 11.44 -9.10
C ARG A 148 23.62 10.88 -9.26
N LEU A 149 22.63 11.78 -9.33
CA LEU A 149 21.23 11.45 -9.59
C LEU A 149 20.80 11.91 -10.99
N HIS A 150 19.88 11.13 -11.57
CA HIS A 150 19.14 11.50 -12.78
C HIS A 150 17.74 11.98 -12.39
N ILE A 151 17.46 13.25 -12.66
CA ILE A 151 16.21 13.92 -12.28
C ILE A 151 15.34 14.06 -13.52
N TYR A 152 14.11 13.59 -13.45
CA TYR A 152 13.13 13.61 -14.53
C TYR A 152 11.92 14.44 -14.15
N ALA A 153 11.39 15.21 -15.08
CA ALA A 153 10.15 15.95 -14.91
C ALA A 153 9.37 16.06 -16.24
N LEU A 154 8.07 16.29 -16.11
CA LEU A 154 7.22 16.64 -17.24
C LEU A 154 7.55 18.05 -17.76
N PRO A 155 7.13 18.42 -19.00
CA PRO A 155 7.54 19.68 -19.66
C PRO A 155 7.12 20.95 -18.93
N ASP A 156 6.11 20.91 -18.08
CA ASP A 156 5.58 22.03 -17.30
C ASP A 156 6.38 22.36 -16.04
N VAL A 157 7.41 21.56 -15.71
CA VAL A 157 8.27 21.76 -14.54
C VAL A 157 9.57 22.46 -14.93
N ASP A 158 9.78 23.69 -14.44
CA ASP A 158 11.04 24.41 -14.65
C ASP A 158 12.12 23.92 -13.68
N MET A 159 13.07 23.14 -14.20
CA MET A 159 14.24 22.63 -13.46
C MET A 159 15.52 23.43 -13.71
N GLU A 160 15.49 24.49 -14.53
CA GLU A 160 16.70 25.24 -14.90
C GLU A 160 17.44 25.85 -13.69
N PRO A 161 16.74 26.41 -12.68
CA PRO A 161 17.43 26.89 -11.46
C PRO A 161 18.21 25.80 -10.72
N LEU A 162 17.62 24.59 -10.62
CA LEU A 162 18.30 23.46 -9.96
C LEU A 162 19.46 22.89 -10.78
N ARG A 163 19.34 22.89 -12.11
CA ARG A 163 20.41 22.47 -13.02
C ARG A 163 21.64 23.36 -12.88
N GLN A 164 21.44 24.67 -12.75
CA GLN A 164 22.53 25.63 -12.55
C GLN A 164 23.16 25.51 -11.16
N GLN A 165 22.35 25.25 -10.14
CA GLN A 165 22.80 25.14 -8.75
C GLN A 165 23.52 23.82 -8.48
N TYR A 166 23.09 22.71 -9.12
CA TYR A 166 23.60 21.36 -8.86
C TYR A 166 24.10 20.66 -10.14
N PRO A 167 25.17 21.18 -10.80
CA PRO A 167 25.63 20.68 -12.10
C PRO A 167 26.21 19.26 -12.06
N GLN A 168 26.46 18.69 -10.88
CA GLN A 168 26.90 17.31 -10.71
C GLN A 168 25.80 16.27 -10.99
N HIS A 169 24.52 16.69 -10.93
CA HIS A 169 23.37 15.85 -11.26
C HIS A 169 22.91 16.05 -12.70
N THR A 170 22.09 15.14 -13.20
CA THR A 170 21.58 15.21 -14.57
C THR A 170 20.08 15.49 -14.56
N PHE A 171 19.63 16.49 -15.32
CA PHE A 171 18.23 16.92 -15.35
C PHE A 171 17.64 16.69 -16.74
N HIS A 172 16.51 15.99 -16.82
CA HIS A 172 15.82 15.59 -18.03
C HIS A 172 14.38 16.11 -18.01
N THR A 173 14.07 17.11 -18.86
CA THR A 173 12.70 17.47 -19.16
C THR A 173 12.23 16.62 -20.32
N VAL A 174 11.28 15.72 -20.07
CA VAL A 174 10.86 14.72 -21.04
C VAL A 174 9.87 15.33 -22.04
N GLN A 175 10.21 15.32 -23.30
CA GLN A 175 9.31 15.77 -24.38
C GLN A 175 8.25 14.69 -24.63
N ILE A 176 6.98 15.10 -24.59
CA ILE A 176 5.87 14.19 -24.85
C ILE A 176 5.60 14.15 -26.35
N THR A 177 5.62 12.95 -26.89
CA THR A 177 5.34 12.69 -28.31
C THR A 177 4.23 11.66 -28.43
N GLU A 178 3.45 11.73 -29.49
CA GLU A 178 2.46 10.71 -29.80
C GLU A 178 3.15 9.36 -30.01
N GLN A 179 2.65 8.33 -29.35
CA GLN A 179 3.26 7.02 -29.30
C GLN A 179 2.30 5.94 -29.82
N ASP A 180 2.90 4.94 -30.48
CA ASP A 180 2.16 3.75 -30.91
C ASP A 180 2.40 2.60 -29.92
N VAL A 181 1.34 2.20 -29.24
CA VAL A 181 1.36 1.12 -28.24
C VAL A 181 1.84 -0.23 -28.84
N GLU A 182 1.50 -0.52 -30.09
CA GLU A 182 1.86 -1.79 -30.74
C GLU A 182 3.37 -1.89 -31.00
N LEU A 183 4.00 -0.79 -31.42
CA LEU A 183 5.45 -0.74 -31.63
C LEU A 183 6.25 -0.96 -30.35
N LEU A 184 5.71 -0.55 -29.22
CA LEU A 184 6.39 -0.65 -27.91
C LEU A 184 6.31 -2.05 -27.30
N ILE A 185 5.19 -2.72 -27.47
CA ILE A 185 5.06 -4.15 -27.09
C ILE A 185 6.11 -4.98 -27.82
N ALA A 186 6.38 -4.65 -29.09
CA ALA A 186 7.40 -5.33 -29.89
C ALA A 186 8.83 -4.91 -29.52
N LYS A 187 9.04 -3.68 -29.05
CA LYS A 187 10.35 -3.08 -28.75
C LYS A 187 10.90 -3.54 -27.40
N TYR A 188 10.04 -3.65 -26.40
CA TYR A 188 10.44 -4.05 -25.06
C TYR A 188 9.95 -5.48 -24.77
N HIS A 189 10.74 -6.48 -25.17
CA HIS A 189 10.53 -7.87 -24.77
C HIS A 189 10.69 -7.95 -23.25
N LEU A 190 9.57 -7.91 -22.55
CA LEU A 190 9.53 -7.98 -21.11
C LEU A 190 9.44 -9.44 -20.65
N ASP A 191 10.49 -10.20 -20.91
CA ASP A 191 10.69 -11.55 -20.36
C ASP A 191 11.10 -11.53 -18.88
N ASN A 192 11.05 -10.34 -18.24
CA ASN A 192 11.57 -10.12 -16.90
C ASN A 192 10.54 -10.37 -15.80
N GLU A 193 9.98 -11.59 -15.75
CA GLU A 193 9.09 -12.04 -14.66
C GLU A 193 9.68 -11.87 -13.26
N HIS A 194 10.98 -11.77 -13.16
CA HIS A 194 11.70 -11.71 -11.89
C HIS A 194 12.03 -10.31 -11.44
N GLU A 195 11.73 -9.30 -12.25
CA GLU A 195 11.93 -7.92 -11.86
C GLU A 195 10.76 -7.41 -11.02
N TYR A 196 11.05 -6.41 -10.21
CA TYR A 196 10.06 -5.85 -9.31
C TYR A 196 9.20 -4.83 -10.05
N ALA A 197 7.89 -4.93 -9.88
CA ALA A 197 6.97 -3.89 -10.34
C ALA A 197 7.10 -2.64 -9.45
N TYR A 198 7.21 -2.87 -8.13
CA TYR A 198 7.40 -1.77 -7.19
C TYR A 198 8.14 -2.22 -5.93
N ILE A 199 8.72 -1.24 -5.23
CA ILE A 199 9.28 -1.44 -3.89
C ILE A 199 8.59 -0.47 -2.94
N MET A 200 7.93 -1.00 -1.91
CA MET A 200 7.31 -0.22 -0.84
C MET A 200 8.00 -0.43 0.48
N GLN A 201 7.84 0.54 1.37
CA GLN A 201 8.41 0.48 2.71
C GLN A 201 7.31 0.29 3.73
N THR A 202 7.56 -0.58 4.69
CA THR A 202 6.73 -0.72 5.88
C THR A 202 7.58 -0.50 7.12
N SER A 203 6.96 -0.08 8.22
CA SER A 203 7.64 0.06 9.49
C SER A 203 8.29 -1.25 9.93
N GLY A 204 9.49 -1.18 10.48
CA GLY A 204 10.25 -2.33 10.96
C GLY A 204 10.44 -2.30 12.47
N SER A 205 10.36 -3.48 13.11
CA SER A 205 10.54 -3.65 14.57
C SER A 205 11.89 -3.18 15.11
N THR A 206 12.87 -3.01 14.25
CA THR A 206 14.23 -2.51 14.61
C THR A 206 14.39 -1.00 14.41
N GLY A 207 13.31 -0.27 14.10
CA GLY A 207 13.34 1.16 13.76
C GLY A 207 13.85 1.46 12.34
N LYS A 208 14.25 0.44 11.57
CA LYS A 208 14.58 0.57 10.14
C LYS A 208 13.42 0.06 9.29
N PRO A 209 12.98 0.81 8.26
CA PRO A 209 11.90 0.37 7.38
C PRO A 209 12.25 -0.94 6.67
N LYS A 210 11.32 -1.89 6.67
CA LYS A 210 11.39 -3.10 5.84
C LYS A 210 11.01 -2.72 4.41
N ARG A 211 11.80 -3.17 3.44
CA ARG A 211 11.56 -2.92 2.01
C ARG A 211 10.99 -4.15 1.35
N ILE A 212 9.79 -4.03 0.84
CA ILE A 212 9.04 -5.12 0.21
C ILE A 212 9.06 -4.89 -1.28
N ALA A 213 9.75 -5.78 -1.98
CA ALA A 213 9.88 -5.76 -3.43
C ALA A 213 8.87 -6.73 -4.04
N VAL A 214 7.82 -6.18 -4.65
CA VAL A 214 6.75 -6.94 -5.28
C VAL A 214 7.07 -7.12 -6.76
N SER A 215 7.14 -8.37 -7.21
CA SER A 215 7.43 -8.67 -8.61
C SER A 215 6.21 -8.44 -9.51
N TYR A 216 6.46 -8.32 -10.81
CA TYR A 216 5.39 -8.27 -11.80
C TYR A 216 4.48 -9.50 -11.71
N SER A 217 5.04 -10.68 -11.48
CA SER A 217 4.22 -11.90 -11.36
C SER A 217 3.33 -11.90 -10.10
N ASN A 218 3.79 -11.33 -8.98
CA ASN A 218 2.96 -11.15 -7.79
C ASN A 218 1.80 -10.17 -8.08
N LEU A 219 2.11 -9.01 -8.69
CA LEU A 219 1.12 -8.00 -9.06
C LEU A 219 0.05 -8.57 -10.01
N HIS A 220 0.48 -9.27 -11.06
CA HIS A 220 -0.45 -9.85 -12.04
C HIS A 220 -1.32 -10.95 -11.41
N SER A 221 -0.77 -11.76 -10.49
CA SER A 221 -1.55 -12.74 -9.74
C SER A 221 -2.68 -12.04 -8.97
N TYR A 222 -2.39 -10.96 -8.25
CA TYR A 222 -3.40 -10.20 -7.53
C TYR A 222 -4.46 -9.59 -8.47
N ILE A 223 -4.02 -8.86 -9.50
CA ILE A 223 -4.93 -8.14 -10.40
C ILE A 223 -5.86 -9.11 -11.14
N SER A 224 -5.34 -10.24 -11.61
CA SER A 224 -6.17 -11.25 -12.28
C SER A 224 -7.23 -11.85 -11.35
N GLN A 225 -6.91 -12.07 -10.07
CA GLN A 225 -7.86 -12.59 -9.09
C GLN A 225 -8.96 -11.58 -8.74
N ILE A 226 -8.59 -10.31 -8.53
CA ILE A 226 -9.58 -9.29 -8.19
C ILE A 226 -10.51 -9.00 -9.37
N ASP A 227 -9.97 -8.96 -10.60
CA ASP A 227 -10.76 -8.75 -11.81
C ASP A 227 -11.72 -9.94 -12.09
N LYS A 228 -11.25 -11.17 -11.91
CA LYS A 228 -12.09 -12.39 -12.03
C LYS A 228 -13.26 -12.38 -11.05
N LEU A 229 -13.06 -11.95 -9.81
CA LEU A 229 -14.07 -11.99 -8.73
C LEU A 229 -15.04 -10.81 -8.78
N PHE A 230 -14.58 -9.67 -9.24
CA PHE A 230 -15.30 -8.39 -9.19
C PHE A 230 -15.07 -7.57 -10.48
N PRO A 231 -15.45 -8.05 -11.65
CA PRO A 231 -15.06 -7.43 -12.92
C PRO A 231 -15.52 -5.96 -13.01
N LEU A 232 -14.62 -5.11 -13.49
CA LEU A 232 -14.91 -3.74 -13.87
C LEU A 232 -15.10 -3.63 -15.39
N ASN A 233 -15.50 -2.45 -15.83
CA ASN A 233 -15.60 -2.10 -17.23
C ASN A 233 -15.21 -0.63 -17.47
N ALA A 234 -15.10 -0.21 -18.71
CA ALA A 234 -14.66 1.12 -19.11
C ALA A 234 -15.57 2.28 -18.65
N GLN A 235 -16.78 2.01 -18.19
CA GLN A 235 -17.70 3.01 -17.65
C GLN A 235 -17.49 3.25 -16.16
N ASP A 236 -16.68 2.41 -15.50
CA ASP A 236 -16.42 2.54 -14.08
C ASP A 236 -15.55 3.75 -13.75
N ARG A 237 -15.81 4.32 -12.59
CA ARG A 237 -15.09 5.45 -12.00
C ARG A 237 -14.52 5.00 -10.67
N VAL A 238 -13.22 4.76 -10.66
CA VAL A 238 -12.51 4.19 -9.50
C VAL A 238 -11.93 5.31 -8.66
N GLY A 239 -12.30 5.38 -7.38
CA GLY A 239 -11.75 6.37 -6.45
C GLY A 239 -10.37 5.96 -5.95
N GLN A 240 -9.35 6.79 -6.17
CA GLN A 240 -8.01 6.58 -5.63
C GLN A 240 -7.82 7.43 -4.37
N TYR A 241 -8.00 6.80 -3.20
CA TYR A 241 -7.99 7.47 -1.89
C TYR A 241 -6.63 7.37 -1.19
N SER A 242 -5.98 6.22 -1.27
CA SER A 242 -4.76 5.90 -0.52
C SER A 242 -3.54 6.70 -1.00
N ASP A 243 -2.58 6.92 -0.10
CA ASP A 243 -1.28 7.48 -0.49
C ASP A 243 -0.51 6.48 -1.36
N LEU A 244 0.35 6.98 -2.27
CA LEU A 244 1.10 6.13 -3.20
C LEU A 244 2.14 5.23 -2.50
N THR A 245 2.54 5.57 -1.29
CA THR A 245 3.41 4.74 -0.45
C THR A 245 2.71 3.54 0.19
N PHE A 246 1.40 3.40 -0.03
CA PHE A 246 0.58 2.27 0.39
C PHE A 246 0.14 1.43 -0.79
N ASP A 247 0.23 0.12 -0.65
CA ASP A 247 -0.13 -0.85 -1.68
C ASP A 247 -1.63 -0.87 -2.04
N LEU A 248 -2.51 -0.32 -1.21
CA LEU A 248 -3.90 -0.06 -1.60
C LEU A 248 -4.00 0.88 -2.81
N SER A 249 -3.03 1.79 -3.00
CA SER A 249 -2.98 2.62 -4.21
C SER A 249 -2.72 1.80 -5.47
N VAL A 250 -1.95 0.74 -5.36
CA VAL A 250 -1.65 -0.20 -6.46
C VAL A 250 -2.93 -0.90 -6.92
N HIS A 251 -3.79 -1.31 -5.97
CA HIS A 251 -5.11 -1.85 -6.31
C HIS A 251 -5.87 -0.90 -7.23
N ASP A 252 -6.09 0.33 -6.79
CA ASP A 252 -6.92 1.29 -7.53
C ASP A 252 -6.34 1.55 -8.92
N ILE A 253 -5.02 1.76 -9.03
CA ILE A 253 -4.33 2.10 -10.28
C ILE A 253 -4.41 0.95 -11.29
N PHE A 254 -3.98 -0.25 -10.91
CA PHE A 254 -3.90 -1.36 -11.86
C PHE A 254 -5.25 -2.03 -12.12
N TYR A 255 -6.16 -1.98 -11.16
CA TYR A 255 -7.52 -2.49 -11.34
C TYR A 255 -8.34 -1.60 -12.30
N SER A 256 -8.16 -0.25 -12.24
CA SER A 256 -8.74 0.63 -13.26
C SER A 256 -8.11 0.41 -14.63
N LEU A 257 -6.79 0.18 -14.68
CA LEU A 257 -6.04 0.05 -15.91
C LEU A 257 -6.43 -1.21 -16.72
N ILE A 258 -6.57 -2.36 -16.05
CA ILE A 258 -6.93 -3.62 -16.73
C ILE A 258 -8.34 -3.58 -17.32
N SER A 259 -9.22 -2.78 -16.76
CA SER A 259 -10.64 -2.71 -17.14
C SER A 259 -10.97 -1.57 -18.09
N GLY A 260 -10.01 -0.68 -18.38
CA GLY A 260 -10.27 0.53 -19.17
C GLY A 260 -11.07 1.60 -18.43
N ALA A 261 -11.19 1.50 -17.09
CA ALA A 261 -11.93 2.41 -16.22
C ALA A 261 -11.17 3.72 -15.97
N CYS A 262 -11.86 4.76 -15.54
CA CYS A 262 -11.23 6.03 -15.18
C CYS A 262 -10.87 6.08 -13.69
N LEU A 263 -9.61 6.39 -13.38
CA LEU A 263 -9.11 6.59 -12.03
C LEU A 263 -9.34 8.04 -11.59
N TYR A 264 -10.02 8.24 -10.46
CA TYR A 264 -10.31 9.54 -9.86
C TYR A 264 -9.46 9.77 -8.63
N VAL A 265 -8.48 10.62 -8.71
CA VAL A 265 -7.57 10.94 -7.59
C VAL A 265 -8.27 11.86 -6.59
N VAL A 266 -8.53 11.36 -5.39
CA VAL A 266 -9.17 12.13 -4.31
C VAL A 266 -8.20 13.18 -3.77
N PRO A 267 -8.47 14.50 -3.91
CA PRO A 267 -7.60 15.55 -3.37
C PRO A 267 -7.47 15.46 -1.84
N GLU A 268 -6.37 15.93 -1.27
CA GLU A 268 -6.12 15.86 0.18
C GLU A 268 -7.26 16.50 1.02
N LEU A 269 -7.77 17.66 0.58
CA LEU A 269 -8.89 18.32 1.27
C LEU A 269 -10.20 17.52 1.15
N ALA A 270 -10.44 16.87 0.00
CA ALA A 270 -11.63 16.06 -0.21
C ALA A 270 -11.61 14.75 0.60
N LYS A 271 -10.44 14.29 1.06
CA LYS A 271 -10.33 13.17 2.00
C LYS A 271 -11.06 13.43 3.33
N LEU A 272 -11.27 14.69 3.68
CA LEU A 272 -12.04 15.06 4.86
C LEU A 272 -13.55 14.85 4.69
N SER A 273 -14.06 14.77 3.45
CA SER A 273 -15.49 14.56 3.12
C SER A 273 -15.63 13.55 1.97
N PRO A 274 -15.20 12.28 2.17
CA PRO A 274 -15.13 11.29 1.11
C PRO A 274 -16.49 10.99 0.45
N ALA A 275 -17.56 10.95 1.22
CA ALA A 275 -18.91 10.71 0.69
C ALA A 275 -19.38 11.82 -0.27
N GLU A 276 -18.98 13.07 -0.04
CA GLU A 276 -19.28 14.18 -0.96
C GLU A 276 -18.50 14.05 -2.26
N PHE A 277 -17.23 13.67 -2.20
CA PHE A 277 -16.41 13.42 -3.39
C PHE A 277 -17.00 12.29 -4.23
N ILE A 278 -17.39 11.17 -3.60
CA ILE A 278 -18.05 10.03 -4.26
C ILE A 278 -19.31 10.50 -4.99
N ARG A 279 -20.19 11.24 -4.33
CA ARG A 279 -21.44 11.76 -4.93
C ARG A 279 -21.16 12.72 -6.08
N HIS A 280 -20.25 13.69 -5.87
CA HIS A 280 -19.96 14.72 -6.87
C HIS A 280 -19.45 14.11 -8.17
N HIS A 281 -18.53 13.14 -8.06
CA HIS A 281 -17.93 12.49 -9.21
C HIS A 281 -18.66 11.22 -9.68
N GLN A 282 -19.76 10.84 -8.99
CA GLN A 282 -20.53 9.63 -9.30
C GLN A 282 -19.62 8.40 -9.39
N LEU A 283 -18.74 8.22 -8.39
CA LEU A 283 -17.83 7.08 -8.36
C LEU A 283 -18.62 5.78 -8.28
N THR A 284 -18.14 4.75 -8.97
CA THR A 284 -18.78 3.43 -9.01
C THR A 284 -18.03 2.38 -8.20
N VAL A 285 -16.73 2.62 -7.95
CA VAL A 285 -15.86 1.73 -7.21
C VAL A 285 -15.07 2.51 -6.17
N TRP A 286 -14.99 1.96 -4.96
CA TRP A 286 -14.29 2.58 -3.84
C TRP A 286 -13.46 1.56 -3.07
N LEU A 287 -12.20 1.89 -2.77
CA LEU A 287 -11.38 1.19 -1.79
C LEU A 287 -10.84 2.16 -0.74
N SER A 288 -10.99 1.81 0.52
CA SER A 288 -10.39 2.57 1.62
C SER A 288 -10.20 1.72 2.88
N VAL A 289 -9.65 2.33 3.91
CA VAL A 289 -9.66 1.77 5.26
C VAL A 289 -11.03 2.03 5.93
N PRO A 290 -11.49 1.17 6.86
CA PRO A 290 -12.78 1.33 7.54
C PRO A 290 -12.99 2.66 8.29
N THR A 291 -11.92 3.30 8.76
CA THR A 291 -12.00 4.65 9.40
C THR A 291 -12.59 5.73 8.51
N VAL A 292 -12.62 5.54 7.19
CA VAL A 292 -13.31 6.45 6.25
C VAL A 292 -14.82 6.42 6.44
N ILE A 293 -15.39 5.27 6.81
CA ILE A 293 -16.82 5.15 7.14
C ILE A 293 -17.10 5.94 8.42
N GLU A 294 -16.30 5.76 9.47
CA GLU A 294 -16.42 6.48 10.73
C GLU A 294 -16.38 8.00 10.49
N LEU A 295 -15.44 8.47 9.67
CA LEU A 295 -15.33 9.89 9.30
C LEU A 295 -16.60 10.41 8.60
N ALA A 296 -17.15 9.64 7.66
CA ALA A 296 -18.36 10.01 6.94
C ALA A 296 -19.59 10.06 7.85
N LEU A 297 -19.67 9.17 8.85
CA LEU A 297 -20.70 9.16 9.87
C LEU A 297 -20.59 10.36 10.82
N GLN A 298 -19.40 10.62 11.35
CA GLN A 298 -19.11 11.76 12.23
C GLN A 298 -19.47 13.09 11.57
N ARG A 299 -19.29 13.19 10.26
CA ARG A 299 -19.66 14.36 9.46
C ARG A 299 -21.11 14.36 8.99
N GLN A 300 -21.88 13.35 9.34
CA GLN A 300 -23.29 13.20 8.95
C GLN A 300 -23.49 13.22 7.41
N THR A 301 -22.48 12.76 6.66
CA THR A 301 -22.52 12.71 5.19
C THR A 301 -22.91 11.34 4.65
N LEU A 302 -23.00 10.33 5.53
CA LEU A 302 -23.40 8.96 5.21
C LEU A 302 -24.80 8.69 5.78
N THR A 303 -25.78 8.61 4.91
CA THR A 303 -27.18 8.26 5.24
C THR A 303 -27.68 7.18 4.28
N PRO A 304 -28.77 6.47 4.60
CA PRO A 304 -29.32 5.48 3.67
C PRO A 304 -29.54 6.07 2.27
N HIS A 305 -29.16 5.32 1.23
CA HIS A 305 -29.24 5.71 -0.18
C HIS A 305 -28.42 6.97 -0.57
N SER A 306 -27.46 7.39 0.25
CA SER A 306 -26.67 8.60 -0.04
C SER A 306 -25.56 8.40 -1.07
N LEU A 307 -25.18 7.16 -1.39
CA LEU A 307 -24.12 6.80 -2.33
C LEU A 307 -24.59 5.81 -3.42
N PRO A 308 -25.64 6.14 -4.18
CA PRO A 308 -26.29 5.18 -5.10
C PRO A 308 -25.45 4.84 -6.32
N SER A 309 -24.41 5.62 -6.64
CA SER A 309 -23.50 5.36 -7.76
C SER A 309 -22.51 4.23 -7.49
N LEU A 310 -22.16 4.00 -6.21
CA LEU A 310 -21.22 2.94 -5.86
C LEU A 310 -21.87 1.56 -6.07
N ARG A 311 -21.22 0.73 -6.88
CA ARG A 311 -21.61 -0.67 -7.11
C ARG A 311 -20.68 -1.68 -6.42
N LEU A 312 -19.43 -1.26 -6.14
CA LEU A 312 -18.46 -2.05 -5.40
C LEU A 312 -17.77 -1.18 -4.36
N SER A 313 -17.68 -1.68 -3.15
CA SER A 313 -16.95 -1.04 -2.07
C SER A 313 -16.04 -2.07 -1.38
N PHE A 314 -14.74 -1.80 -1.40
CA PHE A 314 -13.73 -2.61 -0.76
C PHE A 314 -13.21 -1.90 0.49
N PHE A 315 -12.98 -2.66 1.54
CA PHE A 315 -12.31 -2.18 2.75
C PHE A 315 -11.15 -3.10 3.09
N CYS A 316 -10.01 -2.51 3.40
CA CYS A 316 -8.79 -3.24 3.73
C CYS A 316 -7.97 -2.47 4.77
N GLY A 317 -6.97 -3.12 5.34
CA GLY A 317 -6.00 -2.45 6.21
C GLY A 317 -6.37 -2.41 7.68
N GLN A 318 -7.64 -2.57 8.04
CA GLN A 318 -8.13 -2.64 9.43
C GLN A 318 -9.30 -3.62 9.51
N ALA A 319 -9.69 -4.07 10.74
CA ALA A 319 -10.92 -4.83 10.85
C ALA A 319 -12.12 -3.94 10.50
N LEU A 320 -12.97 -4.45 9.65
CA LEU A 320 -14.23 -3.83 9.28
C LEU A 320 -15.28 -4.27 10.31
N LEU A 321 -15.77 -3.33 11.13
CA LEU A 321 -16.88 -3.60 12.05
C LEU A 321 -18.15 -3.91 11.28
N HIS A 322 -18.95 -4.82 11.83
CA HIS A 322 -20.22 -5.22 11.24
C HIS A 322 -21.16 -4.02 11.06
N ASP A 323 -21.33 -3.19 12.10
CA ASP A 323 -22.21 -2.03 12.08
C ASP A 323 -21.76 -0.97 11.06
N LEU A 324 -20.44 -0.75 10.91
CA LEU A 324 -19.91 0.16 9.90
C LEU A 324 -20.18 -0.36 8.48
N ALA A 325 -19.98 -1.66 8.25
CA ALA A 325 -20.26 -2.29 6.97
C ALA A 325 -21.76 -2.21 6.63
N GLU A 326 -22.63 -2.42 7.60
CA GLU A 326 -24.09 -2.34 7.44
C GLU A 326 -24.53 -0.91 7.08
N GLN A 327 -24.03 0.13 7.78
CA GLN A 327 -24.31 1.51 7.47
C GLN A 327 -23.83 1.92 6.08
N TRP A 328 -22.62 1.45 5.68
CA TRP A 328 -22.13 1.68 4.33
C TRP A 328 -22.99 0.96 3.27
N GLN A 329 -23.38 -0.28 3.54
CA GLN A 329 -24.28 -1.03 2.66
C GLN A 329 -25.66 -0.34 2.54
N GLN A 330 -26.21 0.21 3.63
CA GLN A 330 -27.44 0.99 3.58
C GLN A 330 -27.31 2.27 2.74
N ALA A 331 -26.14 2.90 2.75
CA ALA A 331 -25.88 4.09 1.95
C ALA A 331 -25.74 3.76 0.44
N THR A 332 -25.12 2.62 0.10
CA THR A 332 -24.83 2.23 -1.28
C THR A 332 -25.91 1.31 -1.89
N GLN A 333 -26.59 0.52 -1.06
CA GLN A 333 -27.49 -0.60 -1.46
C GLN A 333 -26.76 -1.68 -2.28
N GLN A 334 -25.44 -1.79 -2.13
CA GLN A 334 -24.59 -2.64 -2.95
C GLN A 334 -23.64 -3.49 -2.11
N SER A 335 -22.86 -4.31 -2.79
CA SER A 335 -21.89 -5.23 -2.16
C SER A 335 -20.78 -4.46 -1.44
N VAL A 336 -20.55 -4.83 -0.19
CA VAL A 336 -19.38 -4.44 0.62
C VAL A 336 -18.46 -5.64 0.74
N ILE A 337 -17.19 -5.45 0.44
CA ILE A 337 -16.18 -6.50 0.43
C ILE A 337 -15.08 -6.15 1.43
N ASN A 338 -14.81 -7.05 2.36
CA ASN A 338 -13.65 -6.97 3.25
C ASN A 338 -12.49 -7.70 2.61
N LEU A 339 -11.36 -7.01 2.39
CA LEU A 339 -10.10 -7.55 1.91
C LEU A 339 -9.11 -7.63 3.06
N TYR A 340 -8.28 -8.65 3.08
CA TYR A 340 -7.19 -8.75 4.04
C TYR A 340 -5.93 -9.27 3.38
N GLY A 341 -4.81 -8.66 3.72
CA GLY A 341 -3.46 -9.06 3.38
C GLY A 341 -2.43 -8.10 3.94
N PRO A 342 -1.20 -8.58 4.24
CA PRO A 342 -0.04 -7.74 4.43
C PRO A 342 0.60 -7.40 3.07
N THR A 343 1.40 -6.35 3.01
CA THR A 343 2.14 -5.95 1.81
C THR A 343 3.04 -7.07 1.27
N GLU A 344 3.54 -7.93 2.15
CA GLU A 344 4.31 -9.13 1.82
C GLU A 344 3.54 -10.16 0.97
N CYS A 345 2.21 -10.05 0.95
CA CYS A 345 1.31 -10.86 0.11
C CYS A 345 0.60 -10.05 -0.98
N THR A 346 1.21 -8.96 -1.42
CA THR A 346 0.74 -8.14 -2.55
C THR A 346 -0.70 -7.65 -2.34
N ILE A 347 -0.87 -6.63 -1.52
CA ILE A 347 -2.13 -5.91 -1.25
C ILE A 347 -3.11 -6.71 -0.38
N ALA A 348 -3.69 -7.77 -0.92
CA ALA A 348 -4.64 -8.63 -0.20
C ALA A 348 -4.55 -10.07 -0.71
N ILE A 349 -4.79 -11.02 0.17
CA ILE A 349 -4.72 -12.46 -0.12
C ILE A 349 -6.03 -13.18 0.19
N THR A 350 -6.93 -12.52 0.92
CA THR A 350 -8.27 -13.04 1.22
C THR A 350 -9.34 -11.99 1.01
N TYR A 351 -10.58 -12.46 0.86
CA TYR A 351 -11.76 -11.60 0.74
C TYR A 351 -12.97 -12.21 1.42
N HIS A 352 -13.89 -11.34 1.85
CA HIS A 352 -15.21 -11.71 2.34
C HIS A 352 -16.26 -10.73 1.84
N ARG A 353 -17.39 -11.24 1.28
CA ARG A 353 -18.56 -10.41 1.00
C ARG A 353 -19.36 -10.24 2.28
N PHE A 354 -19.62 -9.01 2.67
CA PHE A 354 -20.40 -8.68 3.86
C PHE A 354 -21.81 -9.27 3.76
N VAL A 355 -22.24 -9.88 4.86
CA VAL A 355 -23.61 -10.40 5.05
C VAL A 355 -24.20 -9.72 6.27
N ALA A 356 -25.28 -8.97 6.06
CA ALA A 356 -25.99 -8.29 7.14
C ALA A 356 -26.56 -9.31 8.15
N HIS A 357 -26.72 -8.87 9.41
CA HIS A 357 -27.32 -9.64 10.50
C HIS A 357 -26.58 -10.98 10.84
N SER A 358 -25.28 -11.05 10.61
CA SER A 358 -24.50 -12.24 10.93
C SER A 358 -24.28 -12.48 12.43
N GLY A 359 -24.57 -11.49 13.28
CA GLY A 359 -24.34 -11.52 14.73
C GLY A 359 -22.85 -11.45 15.14
N MET A 360 -21.95 -11.17 14.18
CA MET A 360 -20.52 -11.02 14.42
C MET A 360 -20.16 -9.57 14.74
N ALA A 361 -19.21 -9.32 15.62
CA ALA A 361 -18.74 -7.96 15.93
C ALA A 361 -17.97 -7.33 14.74
N SER A 362 -17.21 -8.12 14.01
CA SER A 362 -16.47 -7.71 12.82
C SER A 362 -16.74 -8.62 11.63
N VAL A 363 -16.63 -8.04 10.44
CA VAL A 363 -16.72 -8.78 9.17
C VAL A 363 -15.52 -9.73 9.08
N PRO A 364 -15.72 -11.03 8.78
CA PRO A 364 -14.62 -11.97 8.59
C PRO A 364 -13.60 -11.49 7.57
N ILE A 365 -12.35 -11.92 7.72
CA ILE A 365 -11.34 -11.75 6.66
C ILE A 365 -11.50 -12.80 5.54
N GLY A 366 -12.35 -13.79 5.75
CA GLY A 366 -12.93 -14.62 4.71
C GLY A 366 -12.09 -15.81 4.29
N ARG A 367 -11.89 -15.94 2.97
CA ARG A 367 -11.21 -17.07 2.32
C ARG A 367 -10.13 -16.56 1.39
N ALA A 368 -9.12 -17.41 1.12
CA ALA A 368 -8.07 -17.10 0.15
C ALA A 368 -8.64 -16.83 -1.26
N PHE A 369 -7.90 -16.03 -2.02
CA PHE A 369 -8.03 -16.02 -3.47
C PHE A 369 -7.64 -17.40 -4.04
N GLU A 370 -8.06 -17.67 -5.27
CA GLU A 370 -7.66 -18.88 -5.97
C GLU A 370 -6.13 -18.92 -6.11
N GLU A 371 -5.52 -20.09 -5.97
CA GLU A 371 -4.07 -20.31 -6.02
C GLU A 371 -3.29 -19.82 -4.76
N GLU A 372 -3.95 -19.15 -3.81
CA GLU A 372 -3.37 -18.78 -2.53
C GLU A 372 -3.67 -19.83 -1.46
N CYS A 373 -2.79 -19.92 -0.49
CA CYS A 373 -2.88 -20.95 0.54
C CYS A 373 -2.80 -20.33 1.93
N LEU A 374 -3.68 -20.79 2.80
CA LEU A 374 -3.75 -20.37 4.20
C LEU A 374 -3.48 -21.57 5.11
N ALA A 375 -2.78 -21.32 6.20
CA ALA A 375 -2.65 -22.28 7.30
C ALA A 375 -2.73 -21.55 8.64
N ILE A 376 -2.98 -22.29 9.69
CA ILE A 376 -3.01 -21.78 11.06
C ILE A 376 -2.01 -22.62 11.87
N ILE A 377 -1.13 -21.93 12.61
CA ILE A 377 -0.24 -22.59 13.57
C ILE A 377 -0.70 -22.27 14.99
N ASN A 378 -1.03 -23.29 15.76
CA ASN A 378 -1.51 -23.12 17.13
C ASN A 378 -0.35 -22.86 18.13
N GLU A 379 -0.66 -22.65 19.40
CA GLU A 379 0.32 -22.41 20.46
C GLU A 379 1.24 -23.61 20.73
N GLN A 380 0.80 -24.82 20.37
CA GLN A 380 1.58 -26.06 20.47
C GLN A 380 2.55 -26.23 19.28
N GLY A 381 2.51 -25.33 18.29
CA GLY A 381 3.33 -25.39 17.08
C GLY A 381 2.78 -26.32 16.00
N GLU A 382 1.53 -26.78 16.13
CA GLU A 382 0.88 -27.61 15.12
C GLU A 382 0.38 -26.73 13.97
N LEU A 383 0.89 -26.98 12.77
CA LEU A 383 0.48 -26.30 11.54
C LEU A 383 -0.62 -27.10 10.86
N MET A 384 -1.74 -26.44 10.60
CA MET A 384 -2.86 -27.03 9.89
C MET A 384 -3.34 -26.14 8.76
N ARG A 385 -3.53 -26.72 7.57
CA ARG A 385 -4.10 -26.02 6.42
C ARG A 385 -5.51 -25.56 6.76
N PHE A 386 -5.87 -24.35 6.30
CA PHE A 386 -7.19 -23.77 6.60
C PHE A 386 -8.34 -24.69 6.16
N GLU A 387 -8.24 -25.33 5.01
CA GLU A 387 -9.28 -26.21 4.48
C GLU A 387 -9.54 -27.39 5.44
N SER A 388 -8.48 -27.96 6.01
CA SER A 388 -8.53 -29.14 6.90
C SER A 388 -8.73 -28.77 8.37
N ALA A 389 -8.54 -27.51 8.75
CA ALA A 389 -8.68 -27.06 10.14
C ALA A 389 -10.12 -27.22 10.61
N PRO A 390 -10.37 -27.77 11.82
CA PRO A 390 -11.72 -27.85 12.36
C PRO A 390 -12.28 -26.48 12.72
N GLU A 391 -13.60 -26.39 12.87
CA GLU A 391 -14.24 -25.19 13.40
C GLU A 391 -13.70 -24.85 14.79
N GLY A 392 -13.46 -23.58 15.05
CA GLY A 392 -12.84 -23.09 16.29
C GLY A 392 -11.33 -23.24 16.37
N TYR A 393 -10.66 -23.83 15.35
CA TYR A 393 -9.19 -23.91 15.35
C TYR A 393 -8.59 -22.51 15.32
N ARG A 394 -7.72 -22.24 16.30
CA ARG A 394 -7.17 -20.91 16.57
C ARG A 394 -5.65 -20.93 16.55
N GLY A 395 -5.04 -19.87 16.03
CA GLY A 395 -3.59 -19.69 16.03
C GLY A 395 -3.13 -18.53 15.15
N GLU A 396 -1.82 -18.46 14.93
CA GLU A 396 -1.22 -17.49 14.02
C GLU A 396 -1.52 -17.88 12.56
N LEU A 397 -1.99 -16.92 11.77
CA LEU A 397 -2.24 -17.10 10.34
C LEU A 397 -0.93 -17.14 9.57
N LEU A 398 -0.79 -18.15 8.74
CA LEU A 398 0.32 -18.35 7.80
C LEU A 398 -0.20 -18.20 6.38
N LEU A 399 0.58 -17.49 5.54
CA LEU A 399 0.20 -17.13 4.19
C LEU A 399 1.22 -17.67 3.18
N SER A 400 0.74 -18.19 2.06
CA SER A 400 1.57 -18.73 0.98
C SER A 400 0.83 -18.63 -0.35
N GLY A 401 1.54 -18.58 -1.46
CA GLY A 401 0.95 -18.57 -2.80
C GLY A 401 1.73 -17.74 -3.79
N LYS A 402 1.08 -17.43 -4.91
CA LYS A 402 1.69 -16.69 -6.03
C LYS A 402 1.89 -15.20 -5.71
N GLN A 403 1.07 -14.66 -4.80
CA GLN A 403 1.17 -13.26 -4.37
C GLN A 403 2.24 -13.02 -3.31
N LEU A 404 2.79 -14.08 -2.69
CA LEU A 404 3.81 -13.96 -1.66
C LEU A 404 5.15 -13.51 -2.26
N VAL A 405 5.72 -12.43 -1.70
CA VAL A 405 7.07 -11.99 -2.07
C VAL A 405 8.14 -12.97 -1.55
N LYS A 406 9.35 -12.91 -2.12
CA LYS A 406 10.46 -13.81 -1.75
C LYS A 406 11.10 -13.48 -0.40
N GLY A 407 10.81 -12.31 0.16
CA GLY A 407 11.40 -11.81 1.41
C GLY A 407 11.57 -10.28 1.38
N TYR A 408 12.28 -9.75 2.35
CA TYR A 408 12.60 -8.32 2.44
C TYR A 408 13.88 -8.00 1.66
N LEU A 409 13.84 -6.92 0.89
CA LEU A 409 14.96 -6.51 0.04
C LEU A 409 16.18 -6.14 0.90
N ASN A 410 17.32 -6.80 0.64
CA ASN A 410 18.58 -6.60 1.34
C ASN A 410 18.49 -6.80 2.88
N ASP A 411 17.53 -7.62 3.35
CA ASP A 411 17.34 -7.88 4.78
C ASP A 411 17.15 -9.40 5.06
N PRO A 412 18.23 -10.19 5.02
CA PRO A 412 18.14 -11.64 5.20
C PRO A 412 17.72 -12.05 6.61
N LEU A 413 18.04 -11.27 7.64
CA LEU A 413 17.68 -11.58 9.04
C LEU A 413 16.18 -11.50 9.26
N ASN A 414 15.55 -10.39 8.87
CA ASN A 414 14.10 -10.26 8.97
C ASN A 414 13.39 -11.22 8.00
N THR A 415 13.95 -11.50 6.84
CA THR A 415 13.42 -12.50 5.92
C THR A 415 13.39 -13.87 6.57
N GLN A 416 14.49 -14.33 7.15
CA GLN A 416 14.58 -15.64 7.80
C GLN A 416 13.65 -15.77 9.03
N SER A 417 13.37 -14.65 9.72
CA SER A 417 12.45 -14.66 10.87
C SER A 417 10.98 -14.74 10.47
N ALA A 418 10.61 -14.13 9.34
CA ALA A 418 9.22 -14.02 8.89
C ALA A 418 8.81 -15.07 7.85
N PHE A 419 9.76 -15.59 7.08
CA PHE A 419 9.51 -16.58 6.03
C PHE A 419 10.19 -17.90 6.37
N PHE A 420 9.49 -19.00 6.16
CA PHE A 420 10.04 -20.32 6.38
C PHE A 420 9.51 -21.32 5.34
N GLN A 421 10.25 -22.39 5.13
CA GLN A 421 9.86 -23.46 4.21
C GLN A 421 9.21 -24.61 4.99
N HIS A 422 8.04 -25.06 4.52
CA HIS A 422 7.36 -26.23 5.06
C HIS A 422 6.60 -26.94 3.93
N GLU A 423 6.73 -28.27 3.83
CA GLU A 423 6.11 -29.12 2.80
C GLU A 423 6.32 -28.60 1.36
N GLY A 424 7.56 -28.18 1.05
CA GLY A 424 7.92 -27.68 -0.28
C GLY A 424 7.37 -26.30 -0.65
N ARG A 425 6.75 -25.58 0.31
CA ARG A 425 6.21 -24.22 0.13
C ARG A 425 6.90 -23.23 1.05
N ILE A 426 6.98 -21.98 0.61
CA ILE A 426 7.37 -20.86 1.44
C ILE A 426 6.12 -20.30 2.11
N TRP A 427 6.18 -20.14 3.42
CA TRP A 427 5.13 -19.58 4.26
C TRP A 427 5.61 -18.28 4.90
N TYR A 428 4.72 -17.30 4.95
CA TYR A 428 4.91 -16.04 5.66
C TYR A 428 4.13 -16.07 6.99
N ARG A 429 4.80 -15.69 8.07
CA ARG A 429 4.20 -15.49 9.40
C ARG A 429 3.56 -14.11 9.45
N SER A 430 2.24 -14.05 9.44
CA SER A 430 1.53 -12.77 9.45
C SER A 430 1.61 -12.02 10.79
N GLY A 431 1.82 -12.76 11.88
CA GLY A 431 1.68 -12.24 13.24
C GLY A 431 0.23 -12.02 13.66
N ASP A 432 -0.75 -12.27 12.78
CA ASP A 432 -2.18 -12.11 13.05
C ASP A 432 -2.75 -13.41 13.63
N ILE A 433 -3.51 -13.29 14.71
CA ILE A 433 -4.24 -14.42 15.33
C ILE A 433 -5.63 -14.51 14.71
N VAL A 434 -5.96 -15.70 14.27
CA VAL A 434 -7.24 -15.99 13.63
C VAL A 434 -7.92 -17.21 14.25
N THR A 435 -9.22 -17.35 13.94
CA THR A 435 -9.96 -18.59 14.15
C THR A 435 -10.79 -18.93 12.92
N LYS A 436 -11.01 -20.21 12.68
CA LYS A 436 -11.97 -20.68 11.67
C LYS A 436 -13.37 -20.73 12.28
N SER A 437 -14.32 -20.11 11.60
CA SER A 437 -15.74 -20.16 12.00
C SER A 437 -16.64 -20.12 10.77
N ASN A 438 -17.56 -21.09 10.67
CA ASN A 438 -18.47 -21.24 9.52
C ASN A 438 -17.71 -21.30 8.18
N GLY A 439 -16.54 -21.94 8.17
CA GLY A 439 -15.70 -22.11 6.98
C GLY A 439 -15.06 -20.81 6.47
N VAL A 440 -14.96 -19.75 7.29
CA VAL A 440 -14.23 -18.51 7.01
C VAL A 440 -13.27 -18.16 8.14
N LEU A 441 -12.27 -17.32 7.85
CA LEU A 441 -11.34 -16.80 8.85
C LEU A 441 -11.90 -15.55 9.52
N ILE A 442 -11.83 -15.54 10.85
CA ILE A 442 -12.10 -14.38 11.70
C ILE A 442 -10.78 -13.92 12.29
N HIS A 443 -10.46 -12.64 12.13
CA HIS A 443 -9.31 -11.99 12.73
C HIS A 443 -9.61 -11.69 14.21
N LEU A 444 -8.70 -12.11 15.11
CA LEU A 444 -8.84 -11.95 16.56
C LEU A 444 -7.86 -10.93 17.17
N GLY A 445 -6.98 -10.37 16.35
CA GLY A 445 -5.95 -9.44 16.81
C GLY A 445 -4.55 -9.89 16.40
N ARG A 446 -3.52 -9.23 16.97
CA ARG A 446 -2.12 -9.54 16.67
C ARG A 446 -1.39 -10.19 17.86
N ARG A 447 -0.41 -11.00 17.53
CA ARG A 447 0.51 -11.64 18.47
C ARG A 447 1.57 -10.66 19.00
N ASP A 448 1.98 -9.71 18.17
CA ASP A 448 3.02 -8.73 18.42
C ASP A 448 2.45 -7.34 18.78
N HIS A 449 3.35 -6.38 19.04
CA HIS A 449 2.99 -5.00 19.39
C HIS A 449 2.77 -4.09 18.16
N GLN A 450 2.75 -4.66 16.95
CA GLN A 450 2.41 -3.89 15.77
C GLN A 450 0.96 -3.43 15.83
N VAL A 451 0.75 -2.18 15.51
CA VAL A 451 -0.57 -1.57 15.47
C VAL A 451 -0.85 -0.98 14.10
N LYS A 452 -2.12 -0.83 13.79
CA LYS A 452 -2.54 -0.07 12.62
C LYS A 452 -3.11 1.26 13.11
N ILE A 453 -2.47 2.36 12.73
CA ILE A 453 -2.89 3.73 13.06
C ILE A 453 -3.35 4.39 11.77
N ALA A 454 -4.59 4.84 11.73
CA ALA A 454 -5.21 5.36 10.51
C ALA A 454 -5.03 4.43 9.27
N GLY A 455 -5.09 3.12 9.49
CA GLY A 455 -4.91 2.10 8.45
C GLY A 455 -3.46 1.73 8.12
N GLN A 456 -2.50 2.46 8.64
CA GLN A 456 -1.08 2.24 8.37
C GLN A 456 -0.47 1.32 9.43
N ARG A 457 0.22 0.27 8.99
CA ARG A 457 0.98 -0.63 9.87
C ARG A 457 2.18 0.11 10.42
N VAL A 458 2.33 0.15 11.73
CA VAL A 458 3.45 0.80 12.42
C VAL A 458 3.91 -0.02 13.62
N GLU A 459 5.23 -0.04 13.82
CA GLU A 459 5.85 -0.48 15.05
C GLU A 459 5.88 0.70 16.02
N LEU A 460 5.31 0.56 17.21
CA LEU A 460 5.31 1.64 18.21
C LEU A 460 6.73 2.07 18.59
N GLU A 461 7.67 1.13 18.57
CA GLU A 461 9.09 1.36 18.85
C GLU A 461 9.76 2.32 17.85
N GLU A 462 9.27 2.37 16.59
CA GLU A 462 9.74 3.36 15.60
C GLU A 462 9.37 4.78 16.05
N ILE A 463 8.13 4.96 16.47
CA ILE A 463 7.65 6.26 16.99
C ILE A 463 8.37 6.61 18.29
N GLU A 464 8.52 5.64 19.20
CA GLU A 464 9.24 5.82 20.48
C GLU A 464 10.68 6.28 20.26
N THR A 465 11.37 5.73 19.27
CA THR A 465 12.75 6.09 18.94
C THR A 465 12.84 7.55 18.53
N VAL A 466 11.93 8.03 17.69
CA VAL A 466 11.88 9.44 17.28
C VAL A 466 11.54 10.34 18.47
N VAL A 467 10.50 9.98 19.24
CA VAL A 467 10.07 10.76 20.41
C VAL A 467 11.17 10.84 21.45
N ARG A 468 11.87 9.73 21.75
CA ARG A 468 13.00 9.71 22.69
C ARG A 468 14.13 10.62 22.23
N ARG A 469 14.47 10.62 20.95
CA ARG A 469 15.49 11.52 20.39
C ARG A 469 15.07 12.98 20.49
N VAL A 470 13.82 13.30 20.22
CA VAL A 470 13.28 14.66 20.24
C VAL A 470 13.16 15.20 21.67
N THR A 471 12.71 14.38 22.61
CA THR A 471 12.49 14.77 24.00
C THR A 471 13.75 14.67 24.87
N GLN A 472 14.75 13.89 24.45
CA GLN A 472 15.91 13.49 25.25
C GLN A 472 15.52 12.75 26.56
N ALA A 473 14.32 12.14 26.58
CA ALA A 473 13.82 11.45 27.76
C ALA A 473 14.44 10.06 27.92
N HIS A 474 14.63 9.64 29.16
CA HIS A 474 15.10 8.29 29.49
C HIS A 474 13.99 7.24 29.26
N SER A 475 12.75 7.59 29.57
CA SER A 475 11.59 6.71 29.45
C SER A 475 10.51 7.35 28.58
N VAL A 476 10.16 6.65 27.51
CA VAL A 476 9.10 7.05 26.58
C VAL A 476 8.22 5.82 26.33
N ALA A 477 6.91 6.04 26.28
CA ALA A 477 5.96 5.06 25.75
C ALA A 477 5.00 5.73 24.76
N ILE A 478 4.78 5.09 23.63
CA ILE A 478 3.79 5.49 22.65
C ILE A 478 2.57 4.60 22.79
N VAL A 479 1.42 5.23 22.97
CA VAL A 479 0.16 4.54 23.16
C VAL A 479 -0.77 4.87 22.00
N PRO A 480 -1.26 3.84 21.27
CA PRO A 480 -2.30 4.01 20.25
C PRO A 480 -3.57 4.54 20.91
N TRP A 481 -4.01 5.75 20.50
CA TRP A 481 -5.15 6.42 21.12
C TRP A 481 -5.69 7.59 20.27
N PRO A 482 -7.00 7.93 20.28
CA PRO A 482 -8.06 7.16 20.94
C PRO A 482 -8.32 5.83 20.21
N LEU A 483 -8.82 4.87 20.96
CA LEU A 483 -9.29 3.61 20.40
C LEU A 483 -10.75 3.75 19.97
N SER A 484 -11.08 3.25 18.80
CA SER A 484 -12.46 3.01 18.40
C SER A 484 -13.08 1.87 19.22
N GLU A 485 -14.38 1.67 19.14
CA GLU A 485 -15.07 0.52 19.74
C GLU A 485 -14.49 -0.82 19.26
N SER A 486 -13.90 -0.84 18.07
CA SER A 486 -13.19 -1.97 17.49
C SER A 486 -11.76 -2.17 18.01
N GLY A 487 -11.26 -1.27 18.88
CA GLY A 487 -9.89 -1.32 19.41
C GLY A 487 -8.83 -0.80 18.45
N TYR A 488 -9.20 -0.13 17.35
CA TYR A 488 -8.25 0.49 16.42
C TYR A 488 -7.96 1.94 16.80
N ALA A 489 -6.71 2.33 16.66
CA ALA A 489 -6.28 3.67 16.99
C ALA A 489 -6.41 4.63 15.79
N SER A 490 -6.96 5.81 16.03
CA SER A 490 -7.00 6.91 15.06
C SER A 490 -5.77 7.84 15.17
N GLY A 491 -4.86 7.56 16.09
CA GLY A 491 -3.64 8.32 16.33
C GLY A 491 -2.80 7.72 17.45
N THR A 492 -1.85 8.52 17.96
CA THR A 492 -1.01 8.16 19.10
C THR A 492 -1.01 9.26 20.15
N VAL A 493 -0.64 8.88 21.38
CA VAL A 493 -0.25 9.78 22.46
C VAL A 493 1.10 9.33 23.02
N ALA A 494 1.87 10.26 23.54
CA ALA A 494 3.19 9.99 24.14
C ALA A 494 3.15 10.17 25.66
N PHE A 495 3.71 9.20 26.38
CA PHE A 495 4.07 9.32 27.79
C PHE A 495 5.57 9.52 27.88
N VAL A 496 5.99 10.56 28.61
CA VAL A 496 7.40 10.98 28.75
C VAL A 496 7.72 11.12 30.23
N ASP A 497 8.91 10.72 30.66
CA ASP A 497 9.28 10.80 32.05
C ASP A 497 9.34 12.25 32.56
N THR A 498 9.03 12.44 33.85
CA THR A 498 8.96 13.76 34.51
C THR A 498 10.33 14.43 34.71
N HIS A 499 11.42 13.72 34.44
CA HIS A 499 12.78 14.29 34.57
C HIS A 499 13.17 15.13 33.35
N THR A 500 12.40 15.07 32.30
CA THR A 500 12.65 15.81 31.06
C THR A 500 12.06 17.22 31.15
N GLN A 501 12.77 18.24 30.68
CA GLN A 501 12.25 19.60 30.58
C GLN A 501 11.04 19.63 29.65
N TRP A 502 9.87 19.99 30.19
CA TRP A 502 8.59 19.88 29.48
C TRP A 502 8.43 20.93 28.39
N GLN A 503 8.42 20.53 27.11
CA GLN A 503 8.33 21.39 25.92
C GLN A 503 7.48 20.78 24.82
N PRO A 504 6.19 20.49 25.05
CA PRO A 504 5.36 19.71 24.14
C PRO A 504 5.20 20.35 22.75
N ASP A 505 5.13 21.66 22.63
CA ASP A 505 5.01 22.38 21.35
C ASP A 505 6.28 22.22 20.49
N LEU A 506 7.44 22.29 21.11
CA LEU A 506 8.71 22.06 20.43
C LEU A 506 8.81 20.61 19.96
N TRP A 507 8.50 19.66 20.83
CA TRP A 507 8.49 18.23 20.51
C TRP A 507 7.52 17.89 19.40
N LEU A 508 6.30 18.45 19.43
CA LEU A 508 5.30 18.28 18.40
C LEU A 508 5.84 18.75 17.03
N ASN A 509 6.46 19.92 16.98
CA ASN A 509 7.02 20.47 15.75
C ASN A 509 8.17 19.60 15.20
N GLN A 510 9.05 19.13 16.07
CA GLN A 510 10.14 18.23 15.68
C GLN A 510 9.62 16.84 15.26
N CYS A 511 8.62 16.30 15.94
CA CYS A 511 7.98 15.05 15.51
C CYS A 511 7.30 15.18 14.16
N LYS A 512 6.64 16.30 13.83
CA LYS A 512 6.05 16.56 12.51
C LYS A 512 7.08 16.55 11.36
N GLN A 513 8.33 16.88 11.67
CA GLN A 513 9.42 16.85 10.69
C GLN A 513 10.00 15.45 10.47
N ASN A 514 9.82 14.53 11.43
CA ASN A 514 10.50 13.24 11.47
C ASN A 514 9.55 12.03 11.38
N LEU A 515 8.23 12.23 11.49
CA LEU A 515 7.23 11.17 11.48
C LEU A 515 6.15 11.44 10.43
N ASN A 516 5.54 10.36 9.96
CA ASN A 516 4.28 10.48 9.23
C ASN A 516 3.25 11.20 10.11
N PRO A 517 2.47 12.16 9.59
CA PRO A 517 1.47 12.89 10.36
C PRO A 517 0.47 12.03 11.13
N ALA A 518 0.14 10.85 10.61
CA ALA A 518 -0.74 9.89 11.30
C ALA A 518 -0.11 9.32 12.59
N PHE A 519 1.22 9.32 12.69
CA PHE A 519 1.99 8.74 13.80
C PHE A 519 2.45 9.76 14.82
N VAL A 520 2.36 11.06 14.49
CA VAL A 520 2.74 12.14 15.40
C VAL A 520 1.84 12.12 16.64
N PRO A 521 2.41 12.05 17.87
CA PRO A 521 1.61 12.06 19.09
C PRO A 521 0.73 13.31 19.17
N LYS A 522 -0.57 13.11 19.32
CA LYS A 522 -1.55 14.21 19.40
C LYS A 522 -1.63 14.85 20.78
N ARG A 523 -1.22 14.13 21.82
CA ARG A 523 -1.16 14.58 23.21
C ARG A 523 0.08 14.02 23.89
N TRP A 524 0.55 14.73 24.90
CA TRP A 524 1.74 14.43 25.66
C TRP A 524 1.37 14.34 27.13
N TYR A 525 1.84 13.31 27.83
CA TYR A 525 1.58 13.09 29.24
C TYR A 525 2.90 12.89 29.98
N ALA A 526 3.04 13.59 31.12
CA ALA A 526 4.14 13.36 32.04
C ALA A 526 3.84 12.11 32.87
N ILE A 527 4.84 11.26 33.07
CA ILE A 527 4.73 10.07 33.90
C ILE A 527 5.99 9.87 34.73
N GLU A 528 5.85 9.61 36.03
CA GLU A 528 7.00 9.32 36.88
C GLU A 528 7.64 7.98 36.58
N GLN A 529 6.80 6.96 36.34
CA GLN A 529 7.26 5.62 36.05
C GLN A 529 6.27 4.93 35.10
N LEU A 530 6.79 4.38 34.00
CA LEU A 530 6.00 3.58 33.06
C LEU A 530 5.56 2.26 33.71
N PRO A 531 4.27 1.88 33.63
CA PRO A 531 3.81 0.60 34.12
C PRO A 531 4.47 -0.53 33.32
N ARG A 532 4.79 -1.61 34.01
CA ARG A 532 5.44 -2.78 33.42
C ARG A 532 4.56 -4.02 33.57
N ASN A 533 4.48 -4.81 32.51
CA ASN A 533 3.80 -6.11 32.54
C ASN A 533 4.66 -7.18 33.26
N ALA A 534 4.11 -8.39 33.41
CA ALA A 534 4.78 -9.51 34.09
C ALA A 534 6.16 -9.89 33.49
N ASN A 535 6.41 -9.52 32.22
CA ASN A 535 7.67 -9.76 31.50
C ASN A 535 8.64 -8.56 31.56
N GLY A 536 8.35 -7.54 32.38
CA GLY A 536 9.18 -6.35 32.53
C GLY A 536 9.09 -5.33 31.37
N LYS A 537 8.25 -5.56 30.36
CA LYS A 537 8.00 -4.61 29.26
C LYS A 537 6.95 -3.57 29.65
N THR A 538 6.97 -2.41 28.99
CA THR A 538 5.93 -1.38 29.17
C THR A 538 4.53 -1.97 28.94
N ASP A 539 3.63 -1.72 29.88
CA ASP A 539 2.24 -2.20 29.83
C ASP A 539 1.36 -1.16 29.13
N ILE A 540 1.28 -1.26 27.80
CA ILE A 540 0.48 -0.37 26.96
C ILE A 540 -1.01 -0.45 27.32
N LYS A 541 -1.51 -1.65 27.71
CA LYS A 541 -2.92 -1.81 28.11
C LYS A 541 -3.25 -1.04 29.40
N ALA A 542 -2.35 -1.07 30.38
CA ALA A 542 -2.51 -0.28 31.59
C ALA A 542 -2.54 1.23 31.28
N LEU A 543 -1.68 1.72 30.37
CA LEU A 543 -1.68 3.10 29.93
C LEU A 543 -2.98 3.47 29.20
N GLN A 544 -3.50 2.58 28.34
CA GLN A 544 -4.81 2.77 27.68
C GLN A 544 -5.96 2.84 28.67
N GLN A 545 -5.97 2.00 29.71
CA GLN A 545 -6.98 2.04 30.76
C GLN A 545 -6.91 3.36 31.55
N GLN A 546 -5.71 3.85 31.84
CA GLN A 546 -5.51 5.16 32.48
C GLN A 546 -6.06 6.30 31.62
N LEU A 547 -5.82 6.27 30.30
CA LEU A 547 -6.40 7.25 29.36
C LEU A 547 -7.91 7.18 29.29
N ALA A 548 -8.49 5.98 29.32
CA ALA A 548 -9.95 5.78 29.29
C ALA A 548 -10.63 6.27 30.57
N SER A 549 -9.95 6.18 31.73
CA SER A 549 -10.48 6.64 33.03
C SER A 549 -10.33 8.13 33.27
N GLN A 550 -9.78 8.90 32.31
CA GLN A 550 -9.47 10.34 32.44
C GLN A 550 -8.61 10.71 33.67
N THR A 551 -7.78 9.79 34.14
CA THR A 551 -6.99 9.96 35.36
C THR A 551 -5.77 10.88 35.19
N TYR A 552 -5.55 11.42 33.98
CA TYR A 552 -4.48 12.39 33.72
C TYR A 552 -5.06 13.78 33.52
N GLU A 553 -4.65 14.73 34.38
CA GLU A 553 -4.82 16.14 34.10
C GLU A 553 -4.06 16.49 32.82
N THR A 554 -4.73 17.04 31.84
CA THR A 554 -4.12 17.60 30.65
C THR A 554 -3.23 18.78 31.08
N SER A 555 -1.93 18.57 31.20
CA SER A 555 -0.98 19.67 31.20
C SER A 555 -1.01 20.29 29.80
N HIS A 556 -1.64 21.46 29.71
CA HIS A 556 -1.76 22.29 28.51
C HIS A 556 -0.41 22.76 28.01
#